data_fa76c2a012241bf2621fd240d6e3cd52
#
_entry.id   fa76c2a012241bf2621fd240d6e3cd52
#
_cell.length_a   1.000
_cell.length_b   1.000
_cell.length_c   1.000
_cell.angle_alpha   90.00
_cell.angle_beta   90.00
_cell.angle_gamma   90.00
#
_symmetry.space_group_name_H-M   'P 1'
#
loop_
_entity.id
_entity.type
_entity.pdbx_description
1 polymer ?
#
loop_
_entity_poly.entity_id
_entity_poly.type
_entity_poly.pdbx_seq_one_letter_code
_entity_poly.pdbx_strand_id
1 'polypeptide(L)'
;FFACARPAVSSGSIHQAAQKIALAVRVLDKAALRARLDALFLDTLKPVFDFSALEDALFQLRLLYEKFAEVYLPEKAAENKAKFKPAKHLCIEALNDWLFGVFGELIDRIAANGEHLSLVAQRAVGIILREYGNPSLSLNYLARQIGVSPSYLSRVFNRELGQSVPKTIEDTRLRQARTLMDETALSVAEIAAKVGFSDARYFSRIFREHHGVSPSAYRSRQGKDAP
;
A
#
# COMPACT_ATOMS: atom_id res chain seq x y z
N PHE A 1 -11.36 -19.93 34.27
CA PHE A 1 -10.83 -19.91 32.89
C PHE A 1 -11.18 -18.57 32.28
N PHE A 2 -10.29 -17.59 32.38
CA PHE A 2 -10.39 -16.34 31.62
C PHE A 2 -9.92 -16.65 30.20
N ALA A 3 -10.85 -16.75 29.26
CA ALA A 3 -10.54 -16.70 27.84
C ALA A 3 -10.06 -15.27 27.56
N CYS A 4 -8.74 -15.08 27.50
CA CYS A 4 -8.16 -13.86 26.99
C CYS A 4 -8.56 -13.78 25.51
N ALA A 5 -9.48 -12.89 25.15
CA ALA A 5 -9.86 -12.63 23.78
C ALA A 5 -8.58 -12.20 23.03
N ARG A 6 -8.07 -13.05 22.15
CA ARG A 6 -6.93 -12.69 21.29
C ARG A 6 -7.38 -11.52 20.41
N PRO A 7 -6.59 -10.47 20.28
CA PRO A 7 -6.96 -9.36 19.40
C PRO A 7 -7.10 -9.90 17.97
N ALA A 8 -8.28 -9.73 17.38
CA ALA A 8 -8.52 -10.06 15.98
C ALA A 8 -7.67 -9.14 15.09
N VAL A 9 -7.09 -9.71 14.04
CA VAL A 9 -6.36 -8.91 13.05
C VAL A 9 -7.38 -8.18 12.18
N SER A 10 -7.35 -6.84 12.16
CA SER A 10 -8.30 -6.07 11.36
C SER A 10 -8.00 -6.17 9.87
N SER A 11 -9.04 -6.19 9.02
CA SER A 11 -8.89 -6.15 7.55
C SER A 11 -8.15 -4.87 7.11
N GLY A 12 -8.27 -3.77 7.86
CA GLY A 12 -7.52 -2.53 7.63
C GLY A 12 -6.01 -2.71 7.77
N SER A 13 -5.55 -3.45 8.79
CA SER A 13 -4.12 -3.73 8.98
C SER A 13 -3.56 -4.62 7.87
N ILE A 14 -4.32 -5.60 7.41
CA ILE A 14 -3.97 -6.47 6.28
C ILE A 14 -3.86 -5.64 4.99
N HIS A 15 -4.84 -4.77 4.74
CA HIS A 15 -4.82 -3.89 3.58
C HIS A 15 -3.60 -2.96 3.58
N GLN A 16 -3.25 -2.38 4.74
CA GLN A 16 -2.06 -1.55 4.88
C GLN A 16 -0.76 -2.36 4.61
N ALA A 17 -0.69 -3.59 5.10
CA ALA A 17 0.44 -4.47 4.83
C ALA A 17 0.56 -4.79 3.33
N ALA A 18 -0.55 -5.11 2.65
CA ALA A 18 -0.59 -5.35 1.21
C ALA A 18 -0.13 -4.12 0.41
N GLN A 19 -0.48 -2.90 0.85
CA GLN A 19 0.02 -1.66 0.22
C GLN A 19 1.54 -1.50 0.37
N LYS A 20 2.12 -1.85 1.53
CA LYS A 20 3.57 -1.82 1.77
C LYS A 20 4.30 -2.86 0.91
N ILE A 21 3.69 -4.04 0.72
CA ILE A 21 4.19 -5.08 -0.19
C ILE A 21 4.12 -4.59 -1.65
N ALA A 22 3.00 -3.98 -2.06
CA ALA A 22 2.86 -3.37 -3.39
C ALA A 22 3.96 -2.37 -3.70
N LEU A 23 4.35 -1.58 -2.69
CA LEU A 23 5.46 -0.64 -2.86
C LEU A 23 6.77 -1.36 -3.11
N ALA A 24 7.12 -2.38 -2.30
CA ALA A 24 8.35 -3.13 -2.48
C ALA A 24 8.45 -3.73 -3.89
N VAL A 25 7.32 -4.24 -4.43
CA VAL A 25 7.26 -4.73 -5.82
C VAL A 25 7.49 -3.62 -6.83
N ARG A 26 6.86 -2.44 -6.65
CA ARG A 26 7.01 -1.28 -7.57
C ARG A 26 8.43 -0.76 -7.63
N VAL A 27 9.14 -0.74 -6.51
CA VAL A 27 10.54 -0.26 -6.44
C VAL A 27 11.54 -1.39 -6.67
N LEU A 28 11.08 -2.59 -6.99
CA LEU A 28 11.89 -3.78 -7.26
C LEU A 28 12.83 -4.15 -6.09
N ASP A 29 12.40 -3.88 -4.86
CA ASP A 29 13.18 -4.11 -3.65
C ASP A 29 12.78 -5.43 -2.98
N LYS A 30 13.53 -6.50 -3.27
CA LYS A 30 13.32 -7.82 -2.68
C LYS A 30 13.58 -7.86 -1.17
N ALA A 31 14.52 -7.05 -0.66
CA ALA A 31 14.79 -7.01 0.76
C ALA A 31 13.62 -6.38 1.53
N ALA A 32 13.09 -5.27 1.02
CA ALA A 32 11.87 -4.67 1.57
C ALA A 32 10.67 -5.62 1.43
N LEU A 33 10.50 -6.31 0.30
CA LEU A 33 9.46 -7.32 0.10
C LEU A 33 9.51 -8.38 1.20
N ARG A 34 10.70 -8.96 1.44
CA ARG A 34 10.90 -9.99 2.50
C ARG A 34 10.49 -9.47 3.86
N ALA A 35 11.01 -8.32 4.26
CA ALA A 35 10.71 -7.71 5.55
C ALA A 35 9.21 -7.43 5.74
N ARG A 36 8.48 -7.04 4.68
CA ARG A 36 7.03 -6.78 4.75
C ARG A 36 6.20 -8.06 4.82
N LEU A 37 6.60 -9.09 4.12
CA LEU A 37 5.96 -10.41 4.21
C LEU A 37 6.18 -11.03 5.60
N ASP A 38 7.41 -10.98 6.13
CA ASP A 38 7.73 -11.46 7.47
C ASP A 38 6.90 -10.74 8.53
N ALA A 39 6.79 -9.41 8.46
CA ALA A 39 5.97 -8.61 9.37
C ALA A 39 4.48 -8.98 9.33
N LEU A 40 3.94 -9.28 8.14
CA LEU A 40 2.53 -9.68 8.01
C LEU A 40 2.31 -11.12 8.49
N PHE A 41 3.07 -12.07 7.98
CA PHE A 41 2.82 -13.49 8.20
C PHE A 41 3.41 -14.00 9.52
N LEU A 42 4.63 -13.61 9.87
CA LEU A 42 5.31 -14.15 11.05
C LEU A 42 5.04 -13.33 12.32
N ASP A 43 5.00 -12.00 12.21
CA ASP A 43 4.83 -11.14 13.37
C ASP A 43 3.35 -10.83 13.67
N THR A 44 2.49 -10.76 12.65
CA THR A 44 1.08 -10.38 12.82
C THR A 44 0.14 -11.60 12.80
N LEU A 45 0.15 -12.40 11.73
CA LEU A 45 -0.84 -13.49 11.55
C LEU A 45 -0.50 -14.75 12.35
N LYS A 46 0.76 -15.15 12.40
CA LYS A 46 1.19 -16.36 13.10
C LYS A 46 0.84 -16.38 14.60
N PRO A 47 1.05 -15.30 15.38
CA PRO A 47 0.71 -15.29 16.81
C PRO A 47 -0.78 -15.39 17.10
N VAL A 48 -1.63 -14.91 16.19
CA VAL A 48 -3.09 -14.83 16.40
C VAL A 48 -3.81 -16.10 15.95
N PHE A 49 -3.29 -16.82 14.96
CA PHE A 49 -3.90 -18.01 14.36
C PHE A 49 -5.35 -17.75 13.88
N ASP A 50 -5.58 -16.58 13.27
CA ASP A 50 -6.88 -16.22 12.70
C ASP A 50 -6.95 -16.67 11.23
N PHE A 51 -7.74 -17.71 10.97
CA PHE A 51 -7.88 -18.26 9.63
C PHE A 51 -8.56 -17.29 8.66
N SER A 52 -9.54 -16.51 9.13
CA SER A 52 -10.24 -15.52 8.33
C SER A 52 -9.30 -14.38 7.91
N ALA A 53 -8.47 -13.91 8.83
CA ALA A 53 -7.44 -12.91 8.55
C ALA A 53 -6.39 -13.43 7.56
N LEU A 54 -6.04 -14.72 7.64
CA LEU A 54 -5.12 -15.36 6.68
C LEU A 54 -5.73 -15.43 5.28
N GLU A 55 -7.02 -15.82 5.17
CA GLU A 55 -7.74 -15.85 3.89
C GLU A 55 -7.84 -14.45 3.26
N ASP A 56 -8.18 -13.42 4.05
CA ASP A 56 -8.21 -12.02 3.58
C ASP A 56 -6.83 -11.56 3.09
N ALA A 57 -5.77 -11.87 3.83
CA ALA A 57 -4.40 -11.54 3.43
C ALA A 57 -4.02 -12.19 2.09
N LEU A 58 -4.30 -13.48 1.93
CA LEU A 58 -4.04 -14.21 0.69
C LEU A 58 -4.86 -13.67 -0.48
N PHE A 59 -6.13 -13.34 -0.25
CA PHE A 59 -7.00 -12.75 -1.26
C PHE A 59 -6.47 -11.39 -1.73
N GLN A 60 -6.10 -10.50 -0.80
CA GLN A 60 -5.56 -9.19 -1.14
C GLN A 60 -4.22 -9.28 -1.86
N LEU A 61 -3.33 -10.18 -1.45
CA LEU A 61 -2.05 -10.39 -2.11
C LEU A 61 -2.21 -11.02 -3.50
N ARG A 62 -3.20 -11.89 -3.68
CA ARG A 62 -3.54 -12.43 -4.99
C ARG A 62 -4.00 -11.32 -5.95
N LEU A 63 -4.95 -10.48 -5.53
CA LEU A 63 -5.42 -9.35 -6.33
C LEU A 63 -4.26 -8.40 -6.69
N LEU A 64 -3.36 -8.16 -5.73
CA LEU A 64 -2.16 -7.37 -5.94
C LEU A 64 -1.26 -7.99 -7.01
N TYR A 65 -0.96 -9.27 -6.90
CA TYR A 65 -0.14 -10.00 -7.86
C TYR A 65 -0.76 -9.97 -9.27
N GLU A 66 -2.05 -10.28 -9.39
CA GLU A 66 -2.78 -10.26 -10.66
C GLU A 66 -2.74 -8.88 -11.32
N LYS A 67 -2.94 -7.82 -10.54
CA LYS A 67 -2.86 -6.43 -11.02
C LYS A 67 -1.46 -6.06 -11.55
N PHE A 68 -0.42 -6.44 -10.84
CA PHE A 68 0.96 -6.19 -11.31
C PHE A 68 1.28 -7.02 -12.55
N ALA A 69 0.89 -8.28 -12.56
CA ALA A 69 1.11 -9.17 -13.70
C ALA A 69 0.37 -8.67 -14.96
N GLU A 70 -0.85 -8.16 -14.80
CA GLU A 70 -1.63 -7.58 -15.92
C GLU A 70 -0.99 -6.31 -16.49
N VAL A 71 -0.51 -5.42 -15.61
CA VAL A 71 0.10 -4.14 -16.02
C VAL A 71 1.50 -4.33 -16.64
N TYR A 72 2.34 -5.17 -16.03
CA TYR A 72 3.75 -5.28 -16.41
C TYR A 72 4.08 -6.50 -17.27
N LEU A 73 3.19 -7.49 -17.35
CA LEU A 73 3.40 -8.75 -18.07
C LEU A 73 2.14 -9.19 -18.83
N PRO A 74 1.51 -8.34 -19.64
CA PRO A 74 0.21 -8.59 -20.26
C PRO A 74 0.20 -9.84 -21.16
N GLU A 75 1.31 -10.13 -21.85
CA GLU A 75 1.42 -11.26 -22.77
C GLU A 75 1.31 -12.64 -22.08
N LYS A 76 1.47 -12.68 -20.75
CA LYS A 76 1.45 -13.90 -19.93
C LYS A 76 0.38 -13.90 -18.86
N ALA A 77 -0.69 -13.14 -19.04
CA ALA A 77 -1.74 -12.97 -18.03
C ALA A 77 -2.37 -14.30 -17.56
N ALA A 78 -2.61 -15.25 -18.47
CA ALA A 78 -3.18 -16.55 -18.13
C ALA A 78 -2.19 -17.43 -17.32
N GLU A 79 -0.92 -17.44 -17.72
CA GLU A 79 0.16 -18.15 -17.01
C GLU A 79 0.37 -17.57 -15.60
N ASN A 80 0.31 -16.25 -15.47
CA ASN A 80 0.48 -15.56 -14.20
C ASN A 80 -0.63 -15.88 -13.21
N LYS A 81 -1.90 -15.96 -13.64
CA LYS A 81 -3.02 -16.38 -12.79
C LYS A 81 -2.86 -17.81 -12.26
N ALA A 82 -2.27 -18.70 -13.06
CA ALA A 82 -2.02 -20.08 -12.65
C ALA A 82 -0.92 -20.21 -11.59
N LYS A 83 0.03 -19.26 -11.55
CA LYS A 83 1.15 -19.28 -10.59
C LYS A 83 0.74 -18.97 -9.15
N PHE A 84 -0.31 -18.16 -8.95
CA PHE A 84 -0.78 -17.83 -7.59
C PHE A 84 -1.68 -18.93 -7.02
N LYS A 85 -1.11 -20.13 -6.84
CA LYS A 85 -1.78 -21.30 -6.23
C LYS A 85 -0.88 -21.85 -5.14
N PRO A 86 -1.10 -21.50 -3.85
CA PRO A 86 -0.36 -22.14 -2.77
C PRO A 86 -0.65 -23.63 -2.73
N ALA A 87 0.37 -24.41 -2.41
CA ALA A 87 0.17 -25.85 -2.19
C ALA A 87 -0.76 -26.06 -0.98
N LYS A 88 -1.60 -27.08 -1.04
CA LYS A 88 -2.44 -27.45 0.09
C LYS A 88 -1.56 -27.87 1.27
N HIS A 89 -1.90 -27.41 2.47
CA HIS A 89 -1.23 -27.79 3.73
C HIS A 89 0.15 -27.15 3.99
N LEU A 90 0.43 -25.95 3.49
CA LEU A 90 1.62 -25.19 3.91
C LEU A 90 1.44 -24.66 5.35
N CYS A 91 2.48 -24.77 6.17
CA CYS A 91 2.56 -23.96 7.39
C CYS A 91 2.78 -22.49 7.04
N ILE A 92 2.57 -21.60 8.01
CA ILE A 92 2.60 -20.15 7.75
C ILE A 92 3.97 -19.68 7.28
N GLU A 93 5.05 -20.30 7.76
CA GLU A 93 6.42 -20.04 7.32
C GLU A 93 6.64 -20.44 5.86
N ALA A 94 6.23 -21.65 5.50
CA ALA A 94 6.33 -22.14 4.12
C ALA A 94 5.47 -21.32 3.16
N LEU A 95 4.31 -20.82 3.63
CA LEU A 95 3.45 -19.93 2.87
C LEU A 95 4.12 -18.56 2.66
N ASN A 96 4.77 -18.03 3.69
CA ASN A 96 5.54 -16.78 3.63
C ASN A 96 6.71 -16.90 2.63
N ASP A 97 7.45 -18.02 2.66
CA ASP A 97 8.55 -18.28 1.73
C ASP A 97 8.06 -18.46 0.29
N TRP A 98 6.93 -19.16 0.10
CA TRP A 98 6.31 -19.30 -1.21
C TRP A 98 5.87 -17.95 -1.78
N LEU A 99 5.22 -17.10 -0.99
CA LEU A 99 4.85 -15.74 -1.41
C LEU A 99 6.06 -14.90 -1.80
N PHE A 100 7.13 -14.98 -1.01
CA PHE A 100 8.38 -14.32 -1.35
C PHE A 100 8.95 -14.80 -2.69
N GLY A 101 8.89 -16.10 -2.97
CA GLY A 101 9.29 -16.67 -4.26
C GLY A 101 8.45 -16.14 -5.42
N VAL A 102 7.10 -16.17 -5.27
CA VAL A 102 6.16 -15.72 -6.31
C VAL A 102 6.31 -14.24 -6.63
N PHE A 103 6.35 -13.37 -5.62
CA PHE A 103 6.55 -11.93 -5.82
C PHE A 103 7.99 -11.59 -6.24
N GLY A 104 8.97 -12.35 -5.75
CA GLY A 104 10.37 -12.20 -6.14
C GLY A 104 10.60 -12.51 -7.62
N GLU A 105 9.98 -13.58 -8.15
CA GLU A 105 9.99 -13.88 -9.59
C GLU A 105 9.27 -12.79 -10.40
N LEU A 106 8.16 -12.25 -9.88
CA LEU A 106 7.47 -11.13 -10.52
C LEU A 106 8.38 -9.89 -10.63
N ILE A 107 9.10 -9.55 -9.55
CA ILE A 107 10.08 -8.46 -9.55
C ILE A 107 11.18 -8.70 -10.61
N ASP A 108 11.74 -9.92 -10.67
CA ASP A 108 12.78 -10.23 -11.67
C ASP A 108 12.27 -10.09 -13.09
N ARG A 109 11.06 -10.55 -13.35
CA ARG A 109 10.43 -10.46 -14.68
C ARG A 109 10.11 -9.02 -15.07
N ILE A 110 9.63 -8.20 -14.13
CA ILE A 110 9.42 -6.77 -14.36
C ILE A 110 10.75 -6.08 -14.67
N ALA A 111 11.79 -6.38 -13.89
CA ALA A 111 13.13 -5.85 -14.12
C ALA A 111 13.72 -6.25 -15.49
N ALA A 112 13.50 -7.48 -15.91
CA ALA A 112 13.98 -8.01 -17.19
C ALA A 112 13.28 -7.38 -18.40
N ASN A 113 11.98 -7.03 -18.26
CA ASN A 113 11.21 -6.39 -19.34
C ASN A 113 11.53 -4.90 -19.53
N GLY A 114 12.37 -4.30 -18.69
CA GLY A 114 12.75 -2.89 -18.80
C GLY A 114 11.62 -1.88 -18.49
N GLU A 115 10.44 -2.35 -18.11
CA GLU A 115 9.26 -1.52 -17.77
C GLU A 115 9.21 -1.11 -16.29
N HIS A 116 10.36 -1.11 -15.62
CA HIS A 116 10.47 -0.69 -14.23
C HIS A 116 10.55 0.82 -14.10
N LEU A 117 10.06 1.33 -12.99
CA LEU A 117 10.25 2.74 -12.65
C LEU A 117 11.75 3.06 -12.64
N SER A 118 12.12 4.17 -13.26
CA SER A 118 13.49 4.67 -13.15
C SER A 118 13.87 4.86 -11.67
N LEU A 119 15.16 4.80 -11.36
CA LEU A 119 15.66 5.03 -10.00
C LEU A 119 15.17 6.36 -9.42
N VAL A 120 14.93 7.36 -10.27
CA VAL A 120 14.40 8.66 -9.89
C VAL A 120 12.94 8.53 -9.44
N ALA A 121 12.09 7.83 -10.21
CA ALA A 121 10.70 7.58 -9.84
C ALA A 121 10.59 6.73 -8.56
N GLN A 122 11.41 5.69 -8.44
CA GLN A 122 11.47 4.85 -7.24
C GLN A 122 11.79 5.65 -5.98
N ARG A 123 12.87 6.47 -6.03
CA ARG A 123 13.26 7.33 -4.91
C ARG A 123 12.17 8.32 -4.54
N ALA A 124 11.54 8.95 -5.52
CA ALA A 124 10.48 9.92 -5.27
C ALA A 124 9.26 9.28 -4.61
N VAL A 125 8.80 8.13 -5.10
CA VAL A 125 7.70 7.36 -4.48
C VAL A 125 8.08 6.93 -3.07
N GLY A 126 9.30 6.47 -2.85
CA GLY A 126 9.81 6.10 -1.51
C GLY A 126 9.77 7.27 -0.52
N ILE A 127 10.15 8.48 -0.94
CA ILE A 127 10.06 9.68 -0.09
C ILE A 127 8.60 10.04 0.19
N ILE A 128 7.73 10.03 -0.83
CA ILE A 128 6.29 10.32 -0.65
C ILE A 128 5.69 9.41 0.42
N LEU A 129 5.96 8.13 0.38
CA LEU A 129 5.38 7.15 1.30
C LEU A 129 5.95 7.24 2.72
N ARG A 130 7.17 7.70 2.88
CA ARG A 130 7.79 7.92 4.19
C ARG A 130 7.37 9.27 4.80
N GLU A 131 7.18 10.28 3.96
CA GLU A 131 7.06 11.66 4.39
C GLU A 131 5.72 12.33 4.02
N TYR A 132 4.67 11.54 3.70
CA TYR A 132 3.36 12.07 3.30
C TYR A 132 2.75 13.05 4.33
N GLY A 133 3.05 12.86 5.62
CA GLY A 133 2.61 13.74 6.71
C GLY A 133 3.34 15.10 6.75
N ASN A 134 4.40 15.28 5.99
CA ASN A 134 5.11 16.56 5.91
C ASN A 134 4.33 17.55 5.05
N PRO A 135 3.82 18.70 5.60
CA PRO A 135 3.08 19.67 4.82
C PRO A 135 3.89 20.31 3.68
N SER A 136 5.21 20.35 3.80
CA SER A 136 6.13 20.92 2.81
C SER A 136 6.42 19.99 1.65
N LEU A 137 5.94 18.73 1.70
CA LEU A 137 6.16 17.75 0.65
C LEU A 137 5.54 18.23 -0.67
N SER A 138 6.38 18.38 -1.69
CA SER A 138 6.01 18.95 -2.99
C SER A 138 6.94 18.44 -4.09
N LEU A 139 6.61 18.72 -5.35
CA LEU A 139 7.47 18.41 -6.49
C LEU A 139 8.88 19.00 -6.30
N ASN A 140 8.97 20.26 -5.87
CA ASN A 140 10.26 20.95 -5.67
C ASN A 140 11.04 20.33 -4.50
N TYR A 141 10.34 19.95 -3.43
CA TYR A 141 10.95 19.24 -2.29
C TYR A 141 11.57 17.92 -2.75
N LEU A 142 10.81 17.08 -3.43
CA LEU A 142 11.27 15.79 -3.93
C LEU A 142 12.44 15.92 -4.92
N ALA A 143 12.34 16.85 -5.87
CA ALA A 143 13.37 17.09 -6.87
C ALA A 143 14.71 17.48 -6.20
N ARG A 144 14.66 18.31 -5.16
CA ARG A 144 15.84 18.71 -4.37
C ARG A 144 16.44 17.51 -3.61
N GLN A 145 15.60 16.70 -2.98
CA GLN A 145 16.05 15.52 -2.22
C GLN A 145 16.71 14.45 -3.12
N ILE A 146 16.25 14.35 -4.35
CA ILE A 146 16.74 13.34 -5.31
C ILE A 146 17.94 13.87 -6.11
N GLY A 147 18.11 15.19 -6.19
CA GLY A 147 19.19 15.84 -6.97
C GLY A 147 18.86 15.97 -8.46
N VAL A 148 17.58 16.21 -8.80
CA VAL A 148 17.13 16.41 -10.18
C VAL A 148 16.34 17.70 -10.34
N SER A 149 16.11 18.15 -11.57
CA SER A 149 15.23 19.32 -11.80
C SER A 149 13.76 18.95 -11.60
N PRO A 150 12.91 19.87 -11.10
CA PRO A 150 11.46 19.64 -10.98
C PRO A 150 10.80 19.25 -12.30
N SER A 151 11.19 19.88 -13.39
CA SER A 151 10.67 19.58 -14.74
C SER A 151 11.00 18.15 -15.19
N TYR A 152 12.22 17.68 -14.88
CA TYR A 152 12.62 16.31 -15.18
C TYR A 152 11.80 15.30 -14.35
N LEU A 153 11.69 15.54 -13.03
CA LEU A 153 10.90 14.68 -12.15
C LEU A 153 9.43 14.62 -12.57
N SER A 154 8.83 15.77 -12.93
CA SER A 154 7.44 15.82 -13.41
C SER A 154 7.24 15.00 -14.68
N ARG A 155 8.17 15.07 -15.65
CA ARG A 155 8.11 14.25 -16.87
C ARG A 155 8.24 12.76 -16.59
N VAL A 156 9.16 12.38 -15.70
CA VAL A 156 9.35 11.00 -15.28
C VAL A 156 8.07 10.45 -14.65
N PHE A 157 7.47 11.19 -13.70
CA PHE A 157 6.22 10.78 -13.05
C PHE A 157 5.07 10.60 -14.03
N ASN A 158 4.84 11.57 -14.91
CA ASN A 158 3.75 11.47 -15.88
C ASN A 158 3.96 10.30 -16.85
N ARG A 159 5.20 10.06 -17.29
CA ARG A 159 5.51 8.96 -18.21
C ARG A 159 5.41 7.59 -17.55
N GLU A 160 5.96 7.44 -16.35
CA GLU A 160 6.15 6.13 -15.70
C GLU A 160 5.03 5.74 -14.74
N LEU A 161 4.35 6.73 -14.15
CA LEU A 161 3.27 6.52 -13.17
C LEU A 161 1.88 6.94 -13.72
N GLY A 162 1.83 7.57 -14.90
CA GLY A 162 0.59 8.05 -15.50
C GLY A 162 -0.10 9.18 -14.73
N GLN A 163 0.57 9.77 -13.72
CA GLN A 163 -0.01 10.81 -12.87
C GLN A 163 1.05 11.81 -12.38
N SER A 164 0.61 12.99 -11.95
CA SER A 164 1.51 14.02 -11.45
C SER A 164 1.96 13.74 -10.01
N VAL A 165 3.13 14.31 -9.63
CA VAL A 165 3.64 14.26 -8.25
C VAL A 165 2.63 14.79 -7.23
N PRO A 166 2.00 15.99 -7.42
CA PRO A 166 0.99 16.48 -6.48
C PRO A 166 -0.18 15.50 -6.30
N LYS A 167 -0.65 14.89 -7.38
CA LYS A 167 -1.74 13.90 -7.33
C LYS A 167 -1.33 12.65 -6.56
N THR A 168 -0.11 12.16 -6.77
CA THR A 168 0.42 11.01 -6.02
C THR A 168 0.52 11.31 -4.52
N ILE A 169 0.95 12.51 -4.13
CA ILE A 169 1.01 12.95 -2.73
C ILE A 169 -0.41 13.00 -2.14
N GLU A 170 -1.35 13.64 -2.84
CA GLU A 170 -2.74 13.76 -2.42
C GLU A 170 -3.40 12.41 -2.21
N ASP A 171 -3.32 11.51 -3.20
CA ASP A 171 -3.89 10.16 -3.12
C ASP A 171 -3.28 9.33 -1.98
N THR A 172 -1.97 9.52 -1.73
CA THR A 172 -1.29 8.86 -0.61
C THR A 172 -1.80 9.38 0.73
N ARG A 173 -1.96 10.70 0.89
CA ARG A 173 -2.51 11.32 2.09
C ARG A 173 -3.95 10.89 2.36
N LEU A 174 -4.80 10.85 1.33
CA LEU A 174 -6.20 10.44 1.46
C LEU A 174 -6.32 8.97 1.86
N ARG A 175 -5.49 8.09 1.30
CA ARG A 175 -5.45 6.68 1.72
C ARG A 175 -5.04 6.53 3.17
N GLN A 176 -4.00 7.23 3.60
CA GLN A 176 -3.55 7.21 5.00
C GLN A 176 -4.59 7.82 5.95
N ALA A 177 -5.28 8.87 5.52
CA ALA A 177 -6.38 9.45 6.29
C ALA A 177 -7.51 8.45 6.52
N ARG A 178 -7.88 7.69 5.48
CA ARG A 178 -8.87 6.63 5.59
C ARG A 178 -8.44 5.58 6.61
N THR A 179 -7.21 5.07 6.53
CA THR A 179 -6.66 4.12 7.50
C THR A 179 -6.74 4.66 8.94
N LEU A 180 -6.35 5.93 9.14
CA LEU A 180 -6.44 6.54 10.47
C LEU A 180 -7.88 6.71 10.97
N MET A 181 -8.84 6.93 10.07
CA MET A 181 -10.27 6.97 10.44
C MET A 181 -10.79 5.60 10.86
N ASP A 182 -10.30 4.54 10.25
CA ASP A 182 -10.70 3.17 10.53
C ASP A 182 -10.06 2.64 11.83
N GLU A 183 -8.84 3.06 12.12
CA GLU A 183 -8.02 2.48 13.21
C GLU A 183 -7.96 3.35 14.47
N THR A 184 -8.41 4.62 14.42
CA THR A 184 -8.22 5.56 15.53
C THR A 184 -9.45 6.40 15.83
N ALA A 185 -9.54 6.88 17.08
CA ALA A 185 -10.55 7.84 17.52
C ALA A 185 -10.18 9.33 17.26
N LEU A 186 -9.08 9.60 16.51
CA LEU A 186 -8.63 10.96 16.21
C LEU A 186 -9.73 11.75 15.50
N SER A 187 -9.88 13.03 15.82
CA SER A 187 -10.80 13.92 15.13
C SER A 187 -10.41 14.11 13.66
N VAL A 188 -11.35 14.53 12.82
CA VAL A 188 -11.10 14.82 11.40
C VAL A 188 -9.99 15.86 11.23
N ALA A 189 -9.90 16.87 12.11
CA ALA A 189 -8.88 17.89 12.07
C ALA A 189 -7.50 17.34 12.42
N GLU A 190 -7.40 16.50 13.45
CA GLU A 190 -6.15 15.83 13.82
C GLU A 190 -5.65 14.90 12.71
N ILE A 191 -6.56 14.14 12.08
CA ILE A 191 -6.21 13.28 10.94
C ILE A 191 -5.69 14.13 9.78
N ALA A 192 -6.39 15.21 9.41
CA ALA A 192 -5.94 16.11 8.35
C ALA A 192 -4.52 16.63 8.59
N ALA A 193 -4.24 17.11 9.81
CA ALA A 193 -2.91 17.56 10.19
C ALA A 193 -1.86 16.44 10.12
N LYS A 194 -2.20 15.24 10.64
CA LYS A 194 -1.30 14.10 10.69
C LYS A 194 -0.92 13.56 9.31
N VAL A 195 -1.83 13.64 8.33
CA VAL A 195 -1.54 13.24 6.95
C VAL A 195 -0.99 14.39 6.08
N GLY A 196 -0.70 15.54 6.67
CA GLY A 196 0.03 16.64 6.01
C GLY A 196 -0.84 17.69 5.33
N PHE A 197 -2.16 17.75 5.61
CA PHE A 197 -2.98 18.88 5.17
C PHE A 197 -2.91 20.01 6.19
N SER A 198 -2.58 21.19 5.73
CA SER A 198 -2.55 22.42 6.57
C SER A 198 -3.93 23.00 6.86
N ASP A 199 -4.94 22.64 6.05
CA ASP A 199 -6.33 23.11 6.18
C ASP A 199 -7.30 21.91 6.18
N ALA A 200 -8.00 21.74 7.32
CA ALA A 200 -8.99 20.66 7.50
C ALA A 200 -10.24 20.84 6.62
N ARG A 201 -10.60 22.07 6.21
CA ARG A 201 -11.71 22.31 5.29
C ARG A 201 -11.35 21.86 3.89
N TYR A 202 -10.13 22.22 3.43
CA TYR A 202 -9.60 21.74 2.16
C TYR A 202 -9.53 20.21 2.13
N PHE A 203 -8.97 19.61 3.19
CA PHE A 203 -8.94 18.15 3.34
C PHE A 203 -10.34 17.53 3.21
N SER A 204 -11.34 18.07 3.93
CA SER A 204 -12.70 17.52 3.91
C SER A 204 -13.34 17.59 2.53
N ARG A 205 -13.08 18.66 1.77
CA ARG A 205 -13.53 18.82 0.38
C ARG A 205 -12.89 17.77 -0.52
N ILE A 206 -11.57 17.65 -0.51
CA ILE A 206 -10.83 16.69 -1.37
C ILE A 206 -11.16 15.25 -1.00
N PHE A 207 -11.31 14.95 0.29
CA PHE A 207 -11.74 13.63 0.73
C PHE A 207 -13.12 13.26 0.18
N ARG A 208 -14.07 14.21 0.22
CA ARG A 208 -15.42 14.00 -0.34
C ARG A 208 -15.38 13.82 -1.87
N GLU A 209 -14.59 14.59 -2.58
CA GLU A 209 -14.40 14.47 -4.04
C GLU A 209 -13.86 13.08 -4.41
N HIS A 210 -12.93 12.56 -3.60
CA HIS A 210 -12.27 11.29 -3.87
C HIS A 210 -13.11 10.05 -3.42
N HIS A 211 -13.81 10.15 -2.29
CA HIS A 211 -14.53 9.02 -1.67
C HIS A 211 -16.06 9.11 -1.77
N GLY A 212 -16.61 10.18 -2.35
CA GLY A 212 -18.05 10.38 -2.52
C GLY A 212 -18.79 10.80 -1.24
N VAL A 213 -18.13 10.76 -0.07
CA VAL A 213 -18.72 11.10 1.23
C VAL A 213 -17.76 11.97 2.05
N SER A 214 -18.30 12.81 2.94
CA SER A 214 -17.46 13.60 3.83
C SER A 214 -16.73 12.73 4.86
N PRO A 215 -15.58 13.16 5.41
CA PRO A 215 -14.88 12.44 6.48
C PRO A 215 -15.77 12.09 7.67
N SER A 216 -16.62 13.02 8.10
CA SER A 216 -17.54 12.79 9.22
C SER A 216 -18.62 11.75 8.88
N ALA A 217 -19.18 11.80 7.67
CA ALA A 217 -20.15 10.81 7.20
C ALA A 217 -19.51 9.42 7.01
N TYR A 218 -18.24 9.37 6.55
CA TYR A 218 -17.47 8.14 6.46
C TYR A 218 -17.35 7.46 7.81
N ARG A 219 -16.93 8.21 8.84
CA ARG A 219 -16.80 7.69 10.22
C ARG A 219 -18.13 7.25 10.83
N SER A 220 -19.23 8.00 10.60
CA SER A 220 -20.54 7.64 11.12
C SER A 220 -21.09 6.32 10.54
N ARG A 221 -20.68 5.95 9.35
CA ARG A 221 -21.03 4.65 8.75
C ARG A 221 -20.32 3.50 9.43
N GLN A 222 -19.06 3.68 9.77
CA GLN A 222 -18.25 2.67 10.48
C GLN A 222 -18.75 2.42 11.91
N GLY A 223 -19.23 3.46 12.62
CA GLY A 223 -19.82 3.32 13.96
C GLY A 223 -21.20 2.64 13.99
N LYS A 224 -21.84 2.39 12.83
CA LYS A 224 -23.11 1.66 12.73
C LYS A 224 -22.95 0.18 12.40
N ASP A 225 -21.76 -0.22 11.93
CA ASP A 225 -21.44 -1.61 11.58
C ASP A 225 -20.57 -2.30 12.66
N ALA A 226 -20.38 -1.65 13.80
CA ALA A 226 -19.81 -2.29 14.99
C ALA A 226 -20.93 -3.00 15.76
N PRO A 227 -20.82 -4.31 16.06
CA PRO A 227 -21.82 -5.12 16.76
C PRO A 227 -22.05 -4.68 18.20
#